data_635e92aee9855f0c6fb19a9231576470
#
_entry.id   635e92aee9855f0c6fb19a9231576470
#
_cell.length_a   1.000
_cell.length_b   1.000
_cell.length_c   1.000
_cell.angle_alpha   90.00
_cell.angle_beta   90.00
_cell.angle_gamma   90.00
#
_symmetry.space_group_name_H-M   'P 1'
#
loop_
_entity.id
_entity.type
_entity.pdbx_description
1 polymer ?
#
loop_
_entity_poly.entity_id
_entity_poly.type
_entity_poly.pdbx_seq_one_letter_code
_entity_poly.pdbx_strand_id
1 'polypeptide(L)'
;MGDLLFFIAVSSLLMHEMDAIDKREWRLLFVLRKLPDEGALRWFIVLHLPLFVALLALVAAGPSATTRWIEGGVDVFLIVHAGLHESISARGDRAFATSFSRWLIWLAAAFAAIHLGYLVF
;
A
#
# COMPACT_ATOMS: atom_id res chain seq x y z
N MET A 1 -4.99 -5.21 20.43
CA MET A 1 -5.81 -5.60 19.24
C MET A 1 -5.63 -4.63 18.09
N GLY A 2 -5.61 -3.32 18.34
CA GLY A 2 -5.36 -2.30 17.30
C GLY A 2 -4.07 -2.54 16.52
N ASP A 3 -2.94 -2.67 17.20
CA ASP A 3 -1.64 -2.90 16.57
C ASP A 3 -1.63 -4.11 15.62
N LEU A 4 -2.33 -5.19 16.00
CA LEU A 4 -2.43 -6.37 15.13
C LEU A 4 -3.20 -6.08 13.84
N LEU A 5 -4.29 -5.31 13.92
CA LEU A 5 -5.08 -4.91 12.75
C LEU A 5 -4.21 -4.05 11.80
N PHE A 6 -3.47 -3.10 12.35
CA PHE A 6 -2.54 -2.27 11.60
C PHE A 6 -1.45 -3.11 10.93
N PHE A 7 -0.82 -4.03 11.67
CA PHE A 7 0.21 -4.90 11.10
C PHE A 7 -0.32 -5.81 9.99
N ILE A 8 -1.55 -6.32 10.09
CA ILE A 8 -2.16 -7.09 9.01
C ILE A 8 -2.40 -6.22 7.78
N ALA A 9 -2.91 -4.99 7.97
CA ALA A 9 -3.13 -4.04 6.87
C ALA A 9 -1.82 -3.72 6.14
N VAL A 10 -0.78 -3.35 6.87
CA VAL A 10 0.54 -3.02 6.31
C VAL A 10 1.20 -4.24 5.68
N SER A 11 1.11 -5.42 6.30
CA SER A 11 1.66 -6.66 5.73
C SER A 11 0.98 -7.02 4.41
N SER A 12 -0.33 -6.82 4.32
CA SER A 12 -1.08 -7.03 3.08
C SER A 12 -0.65 -6.05 1.97
N LEU A 13 -0.36 -4.79 2.33
CA LEU A 13 0.26 -3.83 1.40
C LEU A 13 1.62 -4.34 0.91
N LEU A 14 2.51 -4.76 1.82
CA LEU A 14 3.84 -5.25 1.43
C LEU A 14 3.77 -6.47 0.50
N MET A 15 2.81 -7.37 0.72
CA MET A 15 2.53 -8.49 -0.18
C MET A 15 2.04 -7.98 -1.54
N HIS A 16 1.19 -6.96 -1.56
CA HIS A 16 0.74 -6.33 -2.80
C HIS A 16 1.92 -5.71 -3.57
N GLU A 17 2.84 -5.01 -2.88
CA GLU A 17 4.02 -4.43 -3.52
C GLU A 17 4.95 -5.50 -4.15
N MET A 18 5.03 -6.69 -3.56
CA MET A 18 5.73 -7.83 -4.17
C MET A 18 5.03 -8.31 -5.45
N ASP A 19 3.71 -8.40 -5.44
CA ASP A 19 2.90 -8.76 -6.61
C ASP A 19 2.98 -7.66 -7.69
N ALA A 20 3.03 -6.39 -7.29
CA ALA A 20 3.19 -5.24 -8.17
C ALA A 20 4.48 -5.30 -9.02
N ILE A 21 5.56 -5.86 -8.46
CA ILE A 21 6.80 -6.11 -9.20
C ILE A 21 6.54 -7.12 -10.33
N ASP A 22 5.89 -8.23 -10.06
CA ASP A 22 5.54 -9.24 -11.06
C ASP A 22 4.62 -8.68 -12.16
N LYS A 23 3.67 -7.84 -11.78
CA LYS A 23 2.68 -7.22 -12.68
C LYS A 23 3.18 -5.97 -13.41
N ARG A 24 4.43 -5.54 -13.15
CA ARG A 24 5.06 -4.34 -13.75
C ARG A 24 4.25 -3.06 -13.48
N GLU A 25 3.73 -2.90 -12.27
CA GLU A 25 2.87 -1.77 -11.90
C GLU A 25 3.57 -0.41 -11.96
N TRP A 26 4.92 -0.38 -11.95
CA TRP A 26 5.66 0.86 -12.22
C TRP A 26 5.30 1.54 -13.54
N ARG A 27 4.75 0.78 -14.49
CA ARG A 27 4.25 1.31 -15.77
C ARG A 27 3.07 2.26 -15.62
N LEU A 28 2.36 2.20 -14.50
CA LEU A 28 1.24 3.07 -14.20
C LEU A 28 1.70 4.41 -13.63
N LEU A 29 2.88 4.45 -13.04
CA LEU A 29 3.45 5.67 -12.52
C LEU A 29 3.91 6.57 -13.68
N PHE A 30 3.28 7.75 -13.80
CA PHE A 30 3.49 8.68 -14.92
C PHE A 30 4.97 8.97 -15.19
N VAL A 31 5.80 9.07 -14.15
CA VAL A 31 7.23 9.34 -14.27
C VAL A 31 7.99 8.10 -14.75
N LEU A 32 7.72 6.94 -14.15
CA LEU A 32 8.47 5.70 -14.39
C LEU A 32 8.14 5.08 -15.76
N ARG A 33 6.92 5.23 -16.25
CA ARG A 33 6.52 4.67 -17.55
C ARG A 33 7.32 5.24 -18.74
N LYS A 34 8.02 6.38 -18.55
CA LYS A 34 8.85 7.02 -19.57
C LYS A 34 10.27 6.46 -19.61
N LEU A 35 10.67 5.70 -18.62
CA LEU A 35 11.98 5.09 -18.52
C LEU A 35 12.01 3.71 -19.20
N PRO A 36 13.20 3.24 -19.64
CA PRO A 36 13.39 1.84 -20.00
C PRO A 36 13.00 0.91 -18.83
N ASP A 37 12.48 -0.30 -19.12
CA ASP A 37 11.92 -1.23 -18.12
C ASP A 37 12.84 -1.48 -16.93
N GLU A 38 14.12 -1.75 -17.19
CA GLU A 38 15.08 -2.03 -16.12
C GLU A 38 15.32 -0.81 -15.23
N GLY A 39 15.41 0.38 -15.80
CA GLY A 39 15.55 1.64 -15.07
C GLY A 39 14.30 1.96 -14.25
N ALA A 40 13.12 1.76 -14.84
CA ALA A 40 11.84 1.97 -14.18
C ALA A 40 11.67 1.03 -12.98
N LEU A 41 11.99 -0.25 -13.14
CA LEU A 41 11.97 -1.24 -12.05
C LEU A 41 12.92 -0.86 -10.91
N ARG A 42 14.16 -0.48 -11.24
CA ARG A 42 15.14 -0.07 -10.22
C ARG A 42 14.65 1.13 -9.42
N TRP A 43 14.11 2.16 -10.09
CA TRP A 43 13.54 3.32 -9.42
C TRP A 43 12.30 2.97 -8.60
N PHE A 44 11.44 2.09 -9.10
CA PHE A 44 10.28 1.62 -8.35
C PHE A 44 10.71 0.97 -7.03
N ILE A 45 11.69 0.07 -7.06
CA ILE A 45 12.22 -0.58 -5.86
C ILE A 45 12.85 0.44 -4.89
N VAL A 46 13.66 1.38 -5.41
CA VAL A 46 14.33 2.40 -4.58
C VAL A 46 13.32 3.34 -3.91
N LEU A 47 12.21 3.66 -4.57
CA LEU A 47 11.15 4.49 -4.00
C LEU A 47 10.44 3.83 -2.80
N HIS A 48 10.55 2.51 -2.64
CA HIS A 48 10.03 1.82 -1.44
C HIS A 48 10.93 1.99 -0.20
N LEU A 49 12.19 2.38 -0.38
CA LEU A 49 13.10 2.60 0.75
C LEU A 49 12.55 3.63 1.75
N PRO A 50 12.16 4.86 1.35
CA PRO A 50 11.59 5.81 2.30
C PRO A 50 10.28 5.33 2.92
N LEU A 51 9.45 4.59 2.18
CA LEU A 51 8.23 3.98 2.72
C LEU A 51 8.57 2.98 3.84
N PHE A 52 9.48 2.06 3.58
CA PHE A 52 9.86 1.04 4.56
C PHE A 52 10.54 1.66 5.79
N VAL A 53 11.42 2.65 5.59
CA VAL A 53 12.04 3.38 6.71
C VAL A 53 10.98 4.07 7.56
N ALA A 54 9.99 4.73 6.95
CA ALA A 54 8.91 5.40 7.68
C ALA A 54 8.05 4.39 8.47
N LEU A 55 7.68 3.26 7.86
CA LEU A 55 6.92 2.21 8.54
C LEU A 55 7.68 1.57 9.70
N LEU A 56 8.97 1.27 9.51
CA LEU A 56 9.82 0.71 10.58
C LEU A 56 10.02 1.71 11.71
N ALA A 57 10.24 2.98 11.40
CA ALA A 57 10.38 4.04 12.40
C ALA A 57 9.07 4.23 13.19
N LEU A 58 7.92 4.13 12.53
CA LEU A 58 6.61 4.19 13.18
C LEU A 58 6.43 3.05 14.19
N VAL A 59 6.75 1.82 13.79
CA VAL A 59 6.70 0.65 14.68
C VAL A 59 7.67 0.79 15.85
N ALA A 60 8.88 1.30 15.61
CA ALA A 60 9.90 1.48 16.63
C ALA A 60 9.59 2.61 17.62
N ALA A 61 8.82 3.61 17.21
CA ALA A 61 8.47 4.76 18.07
C ALA A 61 7.50 4.39 19.21
N GLY A 62 6.80 3.27 19.08
CA GLY A 62 5.80 2.83 20.05
C GLY A 62 4.55 3.72 20.11
N PRO A 63 3.60 3.38 20.99
CA PRO A 63 2.31 4.07 21.03
C PRO A 63 2.43 5.49 21.59
N SER A 64 2.00 6.46 20.82
CA SER A 64 1.89 7.87 21.21
C SER A 64 0.74 8.55 20.44
N ALA A 65 0.36 9.77 20.82
CA ALA A 65 -0.63 10.53 20.07
C ALA A 65 -0.17 10.76 18.62
N THR A 66 1.11 11.05 18.42
CA THR A 66 1.69 11.28 17.09
C THR A 66 1.68 10.02 16.24
N THR A 67 2.07 8.86 16.79
CA THR A 67 2.06 7.58 16.06
C THR A 67 0.64 7.20 15.65
N ARG A 68 -0.36 7.40 16.51
CA ARG A 68 -1.77 7.14 16.18
C ARG A 68 -2.26 7.98 14.99
N TRP A 69 -1.87 9.27 14.91
CA TRP A 69 -2.22 10.12 13.77
C TRP A 69 -1.55 9.63 12.47
N ILE A 70 -0.30 9.17 12.56
CA ILE A 70 0.42 8.64 11.39
C ILE A 70 -0.19 7.30 10.95
N GLU A 71 -0.51 6.41 11.88
CA GLU A 71 -1.22 5.15 11.61
C GLU A 71 -2.56 5.40 10.93
N GLY A 72 -3.37 6.33 11.45
CA GLY A 72 -4.61 6.73 10.81
C GLY A 72 -4.42 7.30 9.40
N GLY A 73 -3.34 8.04 9.17
CA GLY A 73 -2.95 8.51 7.84
C GLY A 73 -2.60 7.37 6.88
N VAL A 74 -1.89 6.35 7.38
CA VAL A 74 -1.58 5.12 6.61
C VAL A 74 -2.87 4.37 6.29
N ASP A 75 -3.79 4.22 7.24
CA ASP A 75 -5.07 3.56 7.00
C ASP A 75 -5.89 4.24 5.91
N VAL A 76 -6.00 5.57 5.98
CA VAL A 76 -6.68 6.37 4.93
C VAL A 76 -6.00 6.15 3.58
N PHE A 77 -4.66 6.16 3.54
CA PHE A 77 -3.91 5.89 2.32
C PHE A 77 -4.27 4.51 1.74
N LEU A 78 -4.31 3.45 2.55
CA LEU A 78 -4.62 2.09 2.10
C LEU A 78 -6.03 1.98 1.52
N ILE A 79 -7.00 2.64 2.14
CA ILE A 79 -8.38 2.68 1.65
C ILE A 79 -8.47 3.41 0.30
N VAL A 80 -7.84 4.59 0.20
CA VAL A 80 -7.78 5.37 -1.04
C VAL A 80 -7.04 4.61 -2.14
N HIS A 81 -5.93 3.94 -1.79
CA HIS A 81 -5.13 3.13 -2.70
C HIS A 81 -5.95 2.01 -3.34
N ALA A 82 -6.76 1.29 -2.55
CA ALA A 82 -7.68 0.28 -3.08
C ALA A 82 -8.70 0.88 -4.07
N GLY A 83 -9.27 2.03 -3.76
CA GLY A 83 -10.18 2.74 -4.65
C GLY A 83 -9.53 3.18 -5.97
N LEU A 84 -8.27 3.64 -5.92
CA LEU A 84 -7.50 3.99 -7.11
C LEU A 84 -7.25 2.77 -8.00
N HIS A 85 -6.82 1.65 -7.43
CA HIS A 85 -6.62 0.40 -8.15
C HIS A 85 -7.92 -0.08 -8.83
N GLU A 86 -9.04 -0.03 -8.13
CA GLU A 86 -10.33 -0.41 -8.71
C GLU A 86 -10.73 0.50 -9.87
N SER A 87 -10.50 1.80 -9.75
CA SER A 87 -10.83 2.76 -10.81
C SER A 87 -9.94 2.60 -12.06
N ILE A 88 -8.67 2.19 -11.90
CA ILE A 88 -7.77 1.89 -13.00
C ILE A 88 -8.16 0.56 -13.66
N SER A 89 -8.45 -0.47 -12.87
CA SER A 89 -8.93 -1.77 -13.36
C SER A 89 -10.21 -1.62 -14.18
N ALA A 90 -11.14 -0.78 -13.74
CA ALA A 90 -12.38 -0.50 -14.46
C ALA A 90 -12.17 0.17 -15.82
N ARG A 91 -11.01 0.81 -16.05
CA ARG A 91 -10.63 1.40 -17.35
C ARG A 91 -10.00 0.40 -18.32
N GLY A 92 -9.95 -0.88 -17.96
CA GLY A 92 -9.50 -1.97 -18.83
C GLY A 92 -7.99 -2.22 -18.81
N ASP A 93 -7.27 -1.66 -17.86
CA ASP A 93 -5.85 -1.97 -17.69
C ASP A 93 -5.70 -3.34 -17.03
N ARG A 94 -5.22 -4.33 -17.82
CA ARG A 94 -5.13 -5.74 -17.41
C ARG A 94 -4.04 -6.01 -16.35
N ALA A 95 -3.16 -5.07 -16.08
CA ALA A 95 -2.12 -5.24 -15.06
C ALA A 95 -2.72 -5.51 -13.66
N PHE A 96 -3.92 -4.98 -13.40
CA PHE A 96 -4.66 -5.15 -12.13
C PHE A 96 -5.78 -6.18 -12.18
N ALA A 97 -5.87 -6.95 -13.25
CA ALA A 97 -7.01 -7.83 -13.50
C ALA A 97 -6.93 -9.17 -12.75
N THR A 98 -5.82 -9.47 -12.05
CA THR A 98 -5.75 -10.73 -11.32
C THR A 98 -6.57 -10.65 -10.04
N SER A 99 -7.36 -11.68 -9.78
CA SER A 99 -8.15 -11.79 -8.54
C SER A 99 -7.26 -11.75 -7.30
N PHE A 100 -6.02 -12.24 -7.39
CA PHE A 100 -5.06 -12.26 -6.29
C PHE A 100 -4.58 -10.85 -5.92
N SER A 101 -4.14 -10.02 -6.89
CA SER A 101 -3.75 -8.62 -6.63
C SER A 101 -4.90 -7.83 -6.00
N ARG A 102 -6.11 -7.96 -6.55
CA ARG A 102 -7.30 -7.29 -6.02
C ARG A 102 -7.61 -7.75 -4.58
N TRP A 103 -7.47 -9.04 -4.31
CA TRP A 103 -7.71 -9.58 -2.96
C TRP A 103 -6.73 -8.98 -1.94
N LEU A 104 -5.43 -8.87 -2.27
CA LEU A 104 -4.41 -8.28 -1.39
C LEU A 104 -4.73 -6.82 -1.06
N ILE A 105 -5.08 -6.02 -2.06
CA ILE A 105 -5.42 -4.60 -1.88
C ILE A 105 -6.68 -4.43 -1.04
N TRP A 106 -7.72 -5.21 -1.31
CA TRP A 106 -8.96 -5.15 -0.54
C TRP A 106 -8.80 -5.67 0.89
N LEU A 107 -7.93 -6.67 1.09
CA LEU A 107 -7.57 -7.14 2.43
C LEU A 107 -6.88 -6.01 3.22
N ALA A 108 -5.88 -5.34 2.63
CA ALA A 108 -5.23 -4.20 3.25
C ALA A 108 -6.23 -3.10 3.63
N ALA A 109 -7.11 -2.72 2.70
CA ALA A 109 -8.11 -1.68 2.92
C ALA A 109 -9.15 -2.07 3.99
N ALA A 110 -9.58 -3.32 4.03
CA ALA A 110 -10.55 -3.81 5.02
C ALA A 110 -9.96 -3.75 6.44
N PHE A 111 -8.74 -4.24 6.65
CA PHE A 111 -8.09 -4.17 7.96
C PHE A 111 -7.75 -2.74 8.35
N ALA A 112 -7.34 -1.89 7.40
CA ALA A 112 -7.14 -0.46 7.64
C ALA A 112 -8.43 0.24 8.07
N ALA A 113 -9.56 -0.06 7.44
CA ALA A 113 -10.85 0.52 7.83
C ALA A 113 -11.29 0.11 9.24
N ILE A 114 -11.08 -1.17 9.61
CA ILE A 114 -11.37 -1.66 10.96
C ILE A 114 -10.44 -1.00 11.98
N HIS A 115 -9.15 -0.89 11.67
CA HIS A 115 -8.16 -0.25 12.54
C HIS A 115 -8.46 1.25 12.71
N LEU A 116 -8.77 1.97 11.64
CA LEU A 116 -9.16 3.37 11.68
C LEU A 116 -10.40 3.58 12.59
N GLY A 117 -11.39 2.69 12.48
CA GLY A 117 -12.53 2.66 13.40
C GLY A 117 -12.09 2.51 14.86
N TYR A 118 -11.15 1.60 15.13
CA TYR A 118 -10.59 1.39 16.48
C TYR A 118 -9.80 2.60 17.01
N LEU A 119 -9.18 3.40 16.13
CA LEU A 119 -8.49 4.63 16.54
C LEU A 119 -9.44 5.77 16.91
N VAL A 120 -10.64 5.79 16.31
CA VAL A 120 -11.60 6.89 16.46
C VAL A 120 -12.60 6.63 17.60
N PHE A 121 -12.99 5.39 17.84
CA PHE A 121 -14.00 4.98 18.84
C PHE A 121 -13.39 4.20 19.98
#